data_82e7dee8c2139209ec9ad1c9f88cdee6
#
_entry.id   82e7dee8c2139209ec9ad1c9f88cdee6
#
_cell.length_a   1.000
_cell.length_b   1.000
_cell.length_c   1.000
_cell.angle_alpha   90.00
_cell.angle_beta   90.00
_cell.angle_gamma   90.00
#
_symmetry.space_group_name_H-M   'P 1'
#
loop_
_entity.id
_entity.type
_entity.pdbx_description
1 polymer ?
#
loop_
_entity_poly.entity_id
_entity_poly.type
_entity_poly.pdbx_seq_one_letter_code
_entity_poly.pdbx_strand_id
1 'polypeptide(L)'
;MKEISIVTWFFDIGRKDWKGFERDNSTYANYFKFWARVKNHIVVYTEPKMAETVKKIRSEYNLLDKTTVVVIEDVRKVDEYVYNLIKQAIEQKLAVKYRRHPWMPEACNHLYNYVTYLKAHFTADAINRGLITTDTVAWIDFGFNHSGATYPISEEFNVVLTDEGLSDKIHIFAVDELDDVPIFEIVRNMHTYIAGAVTIAPKNSWQNLADLYRQAAISLGQCGFADDDQTLAVMAYRANPEIFEVHYIDNMYGALDIFKNIKLTKIETKEYKKVRMQAQKLLYKEKQYIEGIKLFFKYLWLKLQKK
;
A
#
# COMPACT_ATOMS: atom_id res chain seq x y z
N MET A 1 -21.51 -15.25 4.22
CA MET A 1 -21.21 -13.82 3.96
C MET A 1 -21.20 -13.10 5.29
N LYS A 2 -20.03 -12.65 5.74
CA LYS A 2 -19.85 -11.92 6.99
C LYS A 2 -19.19 -10.56 6.70
N GLU A 3 -19.46 -9.57 7.54
CA GLU A 3 -18.77 -8.28 7.51
C GLU A 3 -17.28 -8.48 7.82
N ILE A 4 -16.40 -7.71 7.16
CA ILE A 4 -14.97 -7.66 7.49
C ILE A 4 -14.66 -6.44 8.34
N SER A 5 -13.56 -6.45 9.09
CA SER A 5 -12.99 -5.26 9.71
C SER A 5 -11.89 -4.66 8.85
N ILE A 6 -11.67 -3.36 8.99
CA ILE A 6 -10.63 -2.64 8.26
C ILE A 6 -9.63 -2.07 9.26
N VAL A 7 -8.34 -2.16 8.94
CA VAL A 7 -7.27 -1.49 9.68
C VAL A 7 -6.55 -0.54 8.74
N THR A 8 -6.21 0.63 9.26
CA THR A 8 -5.44 1.65 8.53
C THR A 8 -4.59 2.47 9.50
N TRP A 9 -3.63 3.20 8.98
CA TRP A 9 -2.90 4.19 9.78
C TRP A 9 -2.67 5.49 9.03
N PHE A 10 -2.45 6.56 9.80
CA PHE A 10 -1.89 7.81 9.32
C PHE A 10 -0.93 8.41 10.35
N PHE A 11 0.30 8.69 9.93
CA PHE A 11 1.31 9.42 10.71
C PHE A 11 1.90 10.51 9.82
N ASP A 12 2.06 11.73 10.38
CA ASP A 12 2.73 12.82 9.70
C ASP A 12 4.25 12.57 9.70
N ILE A 13 4.75 12.16 8.55
CA ILE A 13 6.19 11.92 8.33
C ILE A 13 6.88 13.09 7.63
N GLY A 14 6.29 14.28 7.69
CA GLY A 14 6.83 15.51 7.09
C GLY A 14 6.66 15.60 5.58
N ARG A 15 5.71 14.85 5.01
CA ARG A 15 5.55 14.76 3.55
C ARG A 15 5.17 16.07 2.86
N LYS A 16 4.66 17.06 3.58
CA LYS A 16 4.38 18.41 3.06
C LYS A 16 5.62 19.11 2.49
N ASP A 17 6.81 18.74 2.99
CA ASP A 17 8.09 19.36 2.64
C ASP A 17 8.90 18.54 1.60
N TRP A 18 8.33 17.45 1.04
CA TRP A 18 9.03 16.59 0.09
C TRP A 18 8.85 17.09 -1.34
N LYS A 19 9.88 17.71 -1.90
CA LYS A 19 9.85 18.30 -3.25
C LYS A 19 9.37 17.29 -4.31
N GLY A 20 8.25 17.61 -4.96
CA GLY A 20 7.60 16.76 -5.98
C GLY A 20 6.68 15.66 -5.41
N PHE A 21 6.57 15.55 -4.09
CA PHE A 21 5.71 14.58 -3.40
C PHE A 21 4.91 15.23 -2.27
N GLU A 22 4.76 16.54 -2.30
CA GLU A 22 4.12 17.34 -1.26
C GLU A 22 2.67 16.87 -1.02
N ARG A 23 2.39 16.49 0.21
CA ARG A 23 1.05 16.16 0.71
C ARG A 23 0.99 16.50 2.19
N ASP A 24 0.13 17.40 2.55
CA ASP A 24 -0.12 17.76 3.94
C ASP A 24 -1.18 16.86 4.60
N ASN A 25 -1.40 17.08 5.87
CA ASN A 25 -2.39 16.33 6.65
C ASN A 25 -3.81 16.55 6.14
N SER A 26 -4.12 17.75 5.61
CA SER A 26 -5.44 18.06 5.05
C SER A 26 -5.70 17.28 3.76
N THR A 27 -4.69 17.10 2.93
CA THR A 27 -4.75 16.26 1.74
C THR A 27 -5.08 14.81 2.09
N TYR A 28 -4.40 14.26 3.10
CA TYR A 28 -4.67 12.88 3.55
C TYR A 28 -6.03 12.75 4.23
N ALA A 29 -6.47 13.75 5.00
CA ALA A 29 -7.81 13.78 5.57
C ALA A 29 -8.89 13.74 4.47
N ASN A 30 -8.70 14.47 3.37
CA ASN A 30 -9.59 14.43 2.21
C ASN A 30 -9.57 13.06 1.49
N TYR A 31 -8.40 12.42 1.39
CA TYR A 31 -8.32 11.06 0.83
C TYR A 31 -9.10 10.08 1.69
N PHE A 32 -8.92 10.13 3.01
CA PHE A 32 -9.68 9.29 3.95
C PHE A 32 -11.17 9.59 3.88
N LYS A 33 -11.57 10.85 3.95
CA LYS A 33 -12.98 11.29 3.88
C LYS A 33 -13.69 10.72 2.65
N PHE A 34 -12.99 10.57 1.53
CA PHE A 34 -13.56 10.05 0.29
C PHE A 34 -14.13 8.63 0.45
N TRP A 35 -13.44 7.75 1.17
CA TRP A 35 -13.85 6.36 1.36
C TRP A 35 -14.29 6.01 2.80
N ALA A 36 -14.13 6.92 3.74
CA ALA A 36 -14.48 6.73 5.17
C ALA A 36 -15.96 6.52 5.44
N ARG A 37 -16.82 6.55 4.44
CA ARG A 37 -18.24 6.23 4.52
C ARG A 37 -18.56 4.73 4.43
N VAL A 38 -17.55 3.87 4.23
CA VAL A 38 -17.67 2.42 4.35
C VAL A 38 -18.21 2.06 5.74
N LYS A 39 -19.28 1.26 5.79
CA LYS A 39 -20.02 0.96 7.02
C LYS A 39 -19.36 -0.08 7.93
N ASN A 40 -18.26 -0.65 7.50
CA ASN A 40 -17.45 -1.58 8.26
C ASN A 40 -16.83 -0.93 9.49
N HIS A 41 -16.54 -1.74 10.51
CA HIS A 41 -15.71 -1.30 11.62
C HIS A 41 -14.29 -0.99 11.11
N ILE A 42 -13.78 0.19 11.46
CA ILE A 42 -12.43 0.64 11.10
C ILE A 42 -11.61 0.90 12.36
N VAL A 43 -10.43 0.30 12.42
CA VAL A 43 -9.40 0.63 13.42
C VAL A 43 -8.36 1.52 12.75
N VAL A 44 -8.15 2.71 13.31
CA VAL A 44 -7.22 3.72 12.79
C VAL A 44 -6.09 3.96 13.78
N TYR A 45 -4.87 3.61 13.43
CA TYR A 45 -3.68 3.99 14.18
C TYR A 45 -3.22 5.37 13.72
N THR A 46 -3.00 6.28 14.67
CA THR A 46 -2.61 7.64 14.30
C THR A 46 -1.94 8.39 15.46
N GLU A 47 -1.35 9.53 15.15
CA GLU A 47 -0.81 10.46 16.15
C GLU A 47 -1.92 11.28 16.81
N PRO A 48 -1.68 11.87 18.00
CA PRO A 48 -2.69 12.64 18.75
C PRO A 48 -3.38 13.73 17.93
N LYS A 49 -2.63 14.44 17.07
CA LYS A 49 -3.14 15.55 16.24
C LYS A 49 -4.21 15.13 15.24
N MET A 50 -4.17 13.89 14.74
CA MET A 50 -5.10 13.40 13.72
C MET A 50 -6.29 12.63 14.31
N ALA A 51 -6.21 12.21 15.57
CA ALA A 51 -7.25 11.39 16.21
C ALA A 51 -8.64 12.05 16.14
N GLU A 52 -8.74 13.32 16.48
CA GLU A 52 -10.01 14.06 16.44
C GLU A 52 -10.50 14.30 15.00
N THR A 53 -9.57 14.48 14.04
CA THR A 53 -9.93 14.59 12.62
C THR A 53 -10.55 13.30 12.10
N VAL A 54 -9.99 12.14 12.44
CA VAL A 54 -10.55 10.83 12.07
C VAL A 54 -11.94 10.63 12.65
N LYS A 55 -12.13 10.89 13.95
CA LYS A 55 -13.41 10.79 14.62
C LYS A 55 -14.45 11.71 13.99
N LYS A 56 -14.08 12.96 13.72
CA LYS A 56 -14.94 13.94 13.06
C LYS A 56 -15.39 13.46 11.67
N ILE A 57 -14.47 12.98 10.84
CA ILE A 57 -14.80 12.47 9.49
C ILE A 57 -15.79 11.31 9.58
N ARG A 58 -15.57 10.36 10.48
CA ARG A 58 -16.49 9.21 10.64
C ARG A 58 -17.84 9.62 11.24
N SER A 59 -17.87 10.61 12.12
CA SER A 59 -19.13 11.14 12.69
C SER A 59 -20.00 11.85 11.64
N GLU A 60 -19.40 12.46 10.61
CA GLU A 60 -20.13 13.04 9.48
C GLU A 60 -21.00 12.00 8.74
N TYR A 61 -20.66 10.72 8.84
CA TYR A 61 -21.39 9.59 8.25
C TYR A 61 -22.18 8.76 9.27
N ASN A 62 -22.28 9.21 10.53
CA ASN A 62 -22.90 8.47 11.64
C ASN A 62 -22.25 7.10 11.89
N LEU A 63 -20.91 7.03 11.79
CA LEU A 63 -20.12 5.79 11.91
C LEU A 63 -19.08 5.87 13.04
N LEU A 64 -19.26 6.76 14.01
CA LEU A 64 -18.33 6.89 15.12
C LEU A 64 -18.29 5.64 16.00
N ASP A 65 -19.43 4.99 16.21
CA ASP A 65 -19.59 3.72 16.94
C ASP A 65 -18.90 2.54 16.25
N LYS A 66 -18.68 2.64 14.94
CA LYS A 66 -17.90 1.69 14.11
C LYS A 66 -16.46 2.15 13.87
N THR A 67 -15.91 2.96 14.76
CA THR A 67 -14.55 3.51 14.60
C THR A 67 -13.76 3.40 15.90
N THR A 68 -12.66 2.68 15.85
CA THR A 68 -11.69 2.63 16.95
C THR A 68 -10.44 3.42 16.55
N VAL A 69 -10.08 4.43 17.32
CA VAL A 69 -8.86 5.23 17.11
C VAL A 69 -7.83 4.84 18.15
N VAL A 70 -6.68 4.37 17.70
CA VAL A 70 -5.54 4.00 18.54
C VAL A 70 -4.48 5.09 18.39
N VAL A 71 -4.21 5.81 19.47
CA VAL A 71 -3.20 6.88 19.47
C VAL A 71 -1.82 6.32 19.76
N ILE A 72 -0.87 6.66 18.90
CA ILE A 72 0.56 6.32 19.02
C ILE A 72 1.32 7.65 19.14
N GLU A 73 1.95 7.87 20.28
CA GLU A 73 2.71 9.11 20.57
C GLU A 73 3.99 9.21 19.72
N ASP A 74 4.67 8.09 19.52
CA ASP A 74 5.88 8.02 18.71
C ASP A 74 5.94 6.70 17.94
N VAL A 75 5.63 6.77 16.66
CA VAL A 75 5.62 5.59 15.78
C VAL A 75 6.98 4.89 15.70
N ARG A 76 8.09 5.60 15.91
CA ARG A 76 9.46 5.05 15.85
C ARG A 76 9.74 4.02 16.95
N LYS A 77 8.97 4.06 18.04
CA LYS A 77 9.11 3.14 19.18
C LYS A 77 8.30 1.84 19.03
N VAL A 78 7.51 1.70 17.97
CA VAL A 78 6.67 0.51 17.76
C VAL A 78 7.52 -0.72 17.46
N ASP A 79 8.53 -0.60 16.59
CA ASP A 79 9.61 -1.58 16.41
C ASP A 79 10.93 -0.80 16.22
N GLU A 80 11.50 -0.37 17.33
CA GLU A 80 12.68 0.50 17.34
C GLU A 80 13.90 -0.17 16.67
N TYR A 81 13.99 -1.50 16.76
CA TYR A 81 15.07 -2.25 16.10
C TYR A 81 14.99 -2.11 14.57
N VAL A 82 13.82 -2.38 13.99
CA VAL A 82 13.62 -2.27 12.53
C VAL A 82 13.72 -0.80 12.09
N TYR A 83 13.18 0.14 12.88
CA TYR A 83 13.33 1.57 12.59
C TYR A 83 14.81 1.98 12.44
N ASN A 84 15.66 1.62 13.41
CA ASN A 84 17.05 1.97 13.39
C ASN A 84 17.80 1.30 12.23
N LEU A 85 17.47 0.05 11.92
CA LEU A 85 18.07 -0.68 10.80
C LEU A 85 17.73 -0.04 9.44
N ILE A 86 16.45 0.29 9.21
CA ILE A 86 15.99 1.00 8.01
C ILE A 86 16.67 2.39 7.92
N LYS A 87 16.72 3.12 9.03
CA LYS A 87 17.37 4.43 9.07
C LYS A 87 18.84 4.33 8.68
N GLN A 88 19.57 3.40 9.27
CA GLN A 88 20.97 3.15 8.93
C GLN A 88 21.17 2.81 7.46
N ALA A 89 20.30 1.97 6.88
CA ALA A 89 20.36 1.59 5.47
C ALA A 89 20.17 2.80 4.54
N ILE A 90 19.20 3.67 4.83
CA ILE A 90 18.92 4.87 4.02
C ILE A 90 20.00 5.94 4.17
N GLU A 91 20.66 6.02 5.30
CA GLU A 91 21.79 6.94 5.51
C GLU A 91 23.07 6.54 4.74
N GLN A 92 23.14 5.33 4.20
CA GLN A 92 24.25 4.86 3.36
C GLN A 92 24.17 5.46 1.94
N LYS A 93 24.82 6.58 1.73
CA LYS A 93 24.77 7.36 0.47
C LYS A 93 25.04 6.55 -0.80
N LEU A 94 25.90 5.53 -0.74
CA LEU A 94 26.22 4.68 -1.89
C LEU A 94 25.06 3.74 -2.22
N ALA A 95 24.43 3.14 -1.21
CA ALA A 95 23.25 2.28 -1.40
C ALA A 95 22.09 3.06 -2.06
N VAL A 96 21.84 4.29 -1.61
CA VAL A 96 20.83 5.18 -2.21
C VAL A 96 21.18 5.50 -3.67
N LYS A 97 22.43 5.84 -3.97
CA LYS A 97 22.88 6.13 -5.35
C LYS A 97 22.79 4.92 -6.28
N TYR A 98 22.82 3.71 -5.76
CA TYR A 98 22.66 2.49 -6.53
C TYR A 98 21.25 2.32 -7.10
N ARG A 99 20.25 2.98 -6.49
CA ARG A 99 18.87 2.98 -6.93
C ARG A 99 18.70 3.79 -8.21
N ARG A 100 17.80 3.34 -9.08
CA ARG A 100 17.51 4.00 -10.36
C ARG A 100 16.92 5.41 -10.19
N HIS A 101 16.11 5.61 -9.16
CA HIS A 101 15.49 6.88 -8.84
C HIS A 101 15.76 7.26 -7.38
N PRO A 102 17.00 7.69 -7.06
CA PRO A 102 17.45 7.89 -5.67
C PRO A 102 16.72 9.02 -4.94
N TRP A 103 15.90 9.80 -5.64
CA TRP A 103 15.08 10.88 -5.08
C TRP A 103 13.65 10.43 -4.70
N MET A 104 13.26 9.20 -5.03
CA MET A 104 11.96 8.68 -4.66
C MET A 104 11.89 8.39 -3.15
N PRO A 105 10.71 8.53 -2.52
CA PRO A 105 10.56 8.34 -1.07
C PRO A 105 11.12 7.00 -0.57
N GLU A 106 10.83 5.92 -1.25
CA GLU A 106 11.30 4.57 -0.91
C GLU A 106 12.82 4.41 -0.99
N ALA A 107 13.51 5.29 -1.75
CA ALA A 107 14.97 5.26 -1.85
C ALA A 107 15.66 6.14 -0.81
N CYS A 108 15.04 7.23 -0.37
CA CYS A 108 15.73 8.28 0.38
C CYS A 108 15.07 8.68 1.71
N ASN A 109 13.91 8.09 2.06
CA ASN A 109 13.21 8.45 3.29
C ASN A 109 12.97 7.22 4.18
N HIS A 110 13.69 7.15 5.29
CA HIS A 110 13.60 6.04 6.24
C HIS A 110 12.24 5.97 6.94
N LEU A 111 11.62 7.12 7.26
CA LEU A 111 10.29 7.13 7.89
C LEU A 111 9.22 6.58 6.92
N TYR A 112 9.32 6.89 5.63
CA TYR A 112 8.41 6.33 4.63
C TYR A 112 8.47 4.80 4.62
N ASN A 113 9.65 4.23 4.45
CA ASN A 113 9.84 2.77 4.44
C ASN A 113 9.41 2.13 5.76
N TYR A 114 9.70 2.78 6.87
CA TYR A 114 9.34 2.26 8.18
C TYR A 114 7.83 2.25 8.42
N VAL A 115 7.12 3.33 8.11
CA VAL A 115 5.67 3.34 8.35
C VAL A 115 4.93 2.41 7.38
N THR A 116 5.41 2.24 6.13
CA THR A 116 4.81 1.28 5.20
C THR A 116 5.05 -0.17 5.66
N TYR A 117 6.21 -0.49 6.21
CA TYR A 117 6.48 -1.77 6.87
C TYR A 117 5.46 -2.08 7.98
N LEU A 118 5.02 -1.09 8.75
CA LEU A 118 4.13 -1.30 9.91
C LEU A 118 2.69 -1.69 9.55
N LYS A 119 2.29 -1.74 8.29
CA LYS A 119 0.92 -2.10 7.87
C LYS A 119 0.45 -3.44 8.44
N ALA A 120 1.19 -4.49 8.20
CA ALA A 120 0.87 -5.82 8.73
C ALA A 120 1.01 -5.87 10.26
N HIS A 121 2.00 -5.18 10.81
CA HIS A 121 2.23 -5.09 12.26
C HIS A 121 1.01 -4.48 12.99
N PHE A 122 0.51 -3.33 12.54
CA PHE A 122 -0.66 -2.70 13.17
C PHE A 122 -1.93 -3.53 13.00
N THR A 123 -2.08 -4.26 11.90
CA THR A 123 -3.23 -5.15 11.74
C THR A 123 -3.15 -6.32 12.72
N ALA A 124 -1.98 -6.93 12.89
CA ALA A 124 -1.76 -7.97 13.90
C ALA A 124 -1.93 -7.43 15.33
N ASP A 125 -1.43 -6.23 15.64
CA ASP A 125 -1.62 -5.57 16.94
C ASP A 125 -3.11 -5.33 17.25
N ALA A 126 -3.89 -4.83 16.27
CA ALA A 126 -5.33 -4.62 16.44
C ALA A 126 -6.07 -5.93 16.79
N ILE A 127 -5.67 -7.03 16.17
CA ILE A 127 -6.20 -8.37 16.43
C ILE A 127 -5.79 -8.84 17.83
N ASN A 128 -4.51 -8.75 18.18
CA ASN A 128 -3.97 -9.20 19.46
C ASN A 128 -4.53 -8.42 20.65
N ARG A 129 -4.87 -7.14 20.44
CA ARG A 129 -5.55 -6.29 21.45
C ARG A 129 -7.05 -6.53 21.54
N GLY A 130 -7.61 -7.42 20.74
CA GLY A 130 -9.06 -7.72 20.75
C GLY A 130 -9.92 -6.60 20.14
N LEU A 131 -9.35 -5.70 19.35
CA LEU A 131 -10.09 -4.61 18.69
C LEU A 131 -10.85 -5.11 17.45
N ILE A 132 -10.53 -6.29 16.96
CA ILE A 132 -11.13 -6.92 15.79
C ILE A 132 -12.01 -8.08 16.21
N THR A 133 -13.28 -8.04 15.84
CA THR A 133 -14.26 -9.10 16.15
C THR A 133 -14.62 -9.98 14.95
N THR A 134 -14.28 -9.56 13.73
CA THR A 134 -14.56 -10.31 12.49
C THR A 134 -13.50 -11.37 12.21
N ASP A 135 -13.85 -12.38 11.39
CA ASP A 135 -12.95 -13.46 11.01
C ASP A 135 -11.98 -13.05 9.87
N THR A 136 -12.40 -12.07 9.05
CA THR A 136 -11.61 -11.52 7.94
C THR A 136 -11.30 -10.06 8.19
N VAL A 137 -10.08 -9.66 7.91
CA VAL A 137 -9.57 -8.30 8.12
C VAL A 137 -8.93 -7.79 6.84
N ALA A 138 -9.19 -6.55 6.48
CA ALA A 138 -8.52 -5.86 5.39
C ALA A 138 -7.62 -4.74 5.94
N TRP A 139 -6.40 -4.66 5.43
CA TRP A 139 -5.63 -3.44 5.41
C TRP A 139 -6.10 -2.59 4.23
N ILE A 140 -6.39 -1.31 4.45
CA ILE A 140 -6.64 -0.32 3.38
C ILE A 140 -5.86 0.94 3.73
N ASP A 141 -5.03 1.43 2.81
CA ASP A 141 -4.26 2.64 3.02
C ASP A 141 -5.17 3.84 3.35
N PHE A 142 -4.80 4.63 4.34
CA PHE A 142 -5.53 5.85 4.72
C PHE A 142 -5.74 6.80 3.54
N GLY A 143 -4.71 6.92 2.69
CA GLY A 143 -4.76 7.68 1.44
C GLY A 143 -5.31 6.91 0.23
N PHE A 144 -6.04 5.82 0.44
CA PHE A 144 -6.57 4.98 -0.63
C PHE A 144 -7.31 5.79 -1.69
N ASN A 145 -7.16 5.35 -2.96
CA ASN A 145 -7.86 5.94 -4.11
C ASN A 145 -7.55 7.42 -4.39
N HIS A 146 -6.72 8.11 -3.59
CA HIS A 146 -6.38 9.53 -3.77
C HIS A 146 -7.59 10.40 -4.16
N SER A 147 -8.70 10.29 -3.41
CA SER A 147 -9.95 11.04 -3.64
C SER A 147 -10.52 10.89 -5.06
N GLY A 148 -10.56 9.67 -5.59
CA GLY A 148 -11.22 9.39 -6.87
C GLY A 148 -10.30 9.07 -8.03
N ALA A 149 -9.02 8.77 -7.78
CA ALA A 149 -8.08 8.44 -8.85
C ALA A 149 -8.44 7.16 -9.62
N THR A 150 -9.14 6.22 -8.99
CA THR A 150 -9.61 4.98 -9.61
C THR A 150 -11.12 4.83 -9.52
N TYR A 151 -11.70 5.03 -8.34
CA TYR A 151 -13.13 5.01 -8.08
C TYR A 151 -13.61 6.46 -7.90
N PRO A 152 -14.28 7.08 -8.89
CA PRO A 152 -14.53 8.51 -8.90
C PRO A 152 -15.71 8.96 -8.03
N ILE A 153 -16.59 8.03 -7.61
CA ILE A 153 -17.85 8.34 -6.93
C ILE A 153 -17.75 7.97 -5.46
N SER A 154 -17.59 8.96 -4.60
CA SER A 154 -17.45 8.77 -3.14
C SER A 154 -18.69 8.12 -2.51
N GLU A 155 -19.89 8.43 -3.03
CA GLU A 155 -21.16 7.89 -2.54
C GLU A 155 -21.25 6.36 -2.65
N GLU A 156 -20.58 5.77 -3.63
CA GLU A 156 -20.55 4.31 -3.81
C GLU A 156 -19.82 3.58 -2.69
N PHE A 157 -18.99 4.29 -1.89
CA PHE A 157 -18.38 3.72 -0.68
C PHE A 157 -19.34 3.61 0.51
N ASN A 158 -20.60 4.05 0.39
CA ASN A 158 -21.64 3.86 1.42
C ASN A 158 -22.15 2.41 1.44
N VAL A 159 -21.24 1.46 1.63
CA VAL A 159 -21.43 0.00 1.52
C VAL A 159 -20.87 -0.71 2.75
N VAL A 160 -21.20 -2.00 2.86
CA VAL A 160 -20.53 -2.94 3.76
C VAL A 160 -19.69 -3.88 2.92
N LEU A 161 -18.39 -3.97 3.17
CA LEU A 161 -17.51 -4.96 2.56
C LEU A 161 -17.65 -6.29 3.30
N THR A 162 -17.76 -7.39 2.55
CA THR A 162 -17.96 -8.72 3.12
C THR A 162 -16.91 -9.71 2.59
N ASP A 163 -16.78 -10.85 3.27
CA ASP A 163 -15.88 -11.93 2.89
C ASP A 163 -16.41 -12.83 1.77
N GLU A 164 -17.47 -12.42 1.07
CA GLU A 164 -18.09 -13.22 0.03
C GLU A 164 -17.15 -13.54 -1.13
N GLY A 165 -16.85 -14.82 -1.28
CA GLY A 165 -15.99 -15.34 -2.34
C GLY A 165 -14.50 -15.18 -2.08
N LEU A 166 -14.11 -14.76 -0.89
CA LEU A 166 -12.71 -14.79 -0.44
C LEU A 166 -12.36 -16.19 0.07
N SER A 167 -11.15 -16.64 -0.23
CA SER A 167 -10.59 -17.87 0.35
C SER A 167 -10.01 -17.59 1.75
N ASP A 168 -9.50 -18.64 2.39
CA ASP A 168 -8.79 -18.57 3.67
C ASP A 168 -7.29 -18.20 3.54
N LYS A 169 -6.89 -17.63 2.39
CA LYS A 169 -5.54 -17.20 2.10
C LYS A 169 -5.35 -15.69 2.31
N ILE A 170 -4.10 -15.25 2.27
CA ILE A 170 -3.73 -13.85 2.24
C ILE A 170 -3.86 -13.34 0.80
N HIS A 171 -4.83 -12.47 0.53
CA HIS A 171 -5.07 -11.87 -0.78
C HIS A 171 -4.16 -10.67 -0.98
N ILE A 172 -3.31 -10.74 -2.00
CA ILE A 172 -2.42 -9.66 -2.46
C ILE A 172 -2.73 -9.31 -3.91
N PHE A 173 -2.43 -8.07 -4.29
CA PHE A 173 -2.82 -7.52 -5.57
C PHE A 173 -1.58 -7.18 -6.39
N ALA A 174 -1.33 -7.92 -7.47
CA ALA A 174 -0.17 -7.75 -8.32
C ALA A 174 -0.50 -6.89 -9.55
N VAL A 175 0.40 -5.97 -9.88
CA VAL A 175 0.36 -5.13 -11.08
C VAL A 175 1.32 -5.61 -12.17
N ASP A 176 2.14 -6.59 -11.84
CA ASP A 176 3.01 -7.31 -12.80
C ASP A 176 3.11 -8.78 -12.37
N GLU A 177 3.61 -9.62 -13.28
CA GLU A 177 3.85 -11.04 -13.03
C GLU A 177 4.92 -11.23 -11.94
N LEU A 178 4.61 -12.07 -10.94
CA LEU A 178 5.53 -12.41 -9.86
C LEU A 178 6.54 -13.46 -10.35
N ASP A 179 7.62 -13.00 -10.93
CA ASP A 179 8.72 -13.80 -11.42
C ASP A 179 9.85 -13.99 -10.40
N ASP A 180 10.97 -14.55 -10.82
CA ASP A 180 12.15 -14.88 -10.01
C ASP A 180 13.25 -13.81 -10.04
N VAL A 181 12.97 -12.60 -10.56
CA VAL A 181 13.95 -11.50 -10.58
C VAL A 181 14.54 -11.29 -9.19
N PRO A 182 15.87 -11.26 -9.03
CA PRO A 182 16.51 -11.09 -7.73
C PRO A 182 15.99 -9.86 -6.98
N ILE A 183 15.78 -9.96 -5.67
CA ILE A 183 15.27 -8.86 -4.84
C ILE A 183 16.11 -7.60 -5.00
N PHE A 184 17.45 -7.71 -5.09
CA PHE A 184 18.31 -6.54 -5.29
C PHE A 184 18.10 -5.85 -6.64
N GLU A 185 17.68 -6.57 -7.68
CA GLU A 185 17.27 -5.94 -8.94
C GLU A 185 15.92 -5.24 -8.82
N ILE A 186 14.97 -5.79 -8.05
CA ILE A 186 13.70 -5.13 -7.74
C ILE A 186 13.98 -3.83 -7.00
N VAL A 187 14.74 -3.88 -5.92
CA VAL A 187 15.15 -2.72 -5.11
C VAL A 187 15.90 -1.71 -5.97
N ARG A 188 16.87 -2.14 -6.78
CA ARG A 188 17.67 -1.26 -7.64
C ARG A 188 16.82 -0.54 -8.67
N ASN A 189 15.97 -1.27 -9.38
CA ASN A 189 15.14 -0.72 -10.45
C ASN A 189 13.87 -0.05 -9.93
N MET A 190 13.54 -0.23 -8.64
CA MET A 190 12.34 0.31 -7.99
C MET A 190 11.08 -0.16 -8.73
N HIS A 191 11.04 -1.45 -9.04
CA HIS A 191 9.95 -2.04 -9.78
C HIS A 191 8.84 -2.49 -8.84
N THR A 192 7.62 -2.03 -9.09
CA THR A 192 6.44 -2.44 -8.33
C THR A 192 5.83 -3.69 -8.92
N TYR A 193 5.77 -4.76 -8.13
CA TYR A 193 5.08 -6.01 -8.46
C TYR A 193 3.72 -6.09 -7.76
N ILE A 194 3.68 -5.73 -6.48
CA ILE A 194 2.50 -5.83 -5.63
C ILE A 194 2.05 -4.43 -5.24
N ALA A 195 0.77 -4.14 -5.40
CA ALA A 195 0.17 -2.90 -4.94
C ALA A 195 -0.09 -2.98 -3.43
N GLY A 196 0.61 -2.18 -2.63
CA GLY A 196 0.52 -2.18 -1.17
C GLY A 196 -0.71 -1.47 -0.58
N ALA A 197 -1.62 -0.96 -1.42
CA ALA A 197 -2.75 -0.16 -0.94
C ALA A 197 -3.83 -0.98 -0.20
N VAL A 198 -3.96 -2.26 -0.52
CA VAL A 198 -4.93 -3.19 0.08
C VAL A 198 -4.29 -4.56 0.26
N THR A 199 -4.53 -5.16 1.42
CA THR A 199 -4.26 -6.58 1.70
C THR A 199 -5.44 -7.14 2.49
N ILE A 200 -5.92 -8.33 2.18
CA ILE A 200 -7.06 -8.94 2.88
C ILE A 200 -6.65 -10.34 3.32
N ALA A 201 -6.96 -10.69 4.56
CA ALA A 201 -6.63 -12.02 5.05
C ALA A 201 -7.55 -12.47 6.19
N PRO A 202 -7.64 -13.77 6.46
CA PRO A 202 -8.19 -14.30 7.70
C PRO A 202 -7.46 -13.69 8.91
N LYS A 203 -8.20 -13.44 9.97
CA LYS A 203 -7.66 -12.85 11.21
C LYS A 203 -6.42 -13.56 11.74
N ASN A 204 -6.40 -14.88 11.68
CA ASN A 204 -5.29 -15.71 12.17
C ASN A 204 -4.02 -15.67 11.31
N SER A 205 -4.09 -15.14 10.08
CA SER A 205 -2.95 -15.05 9.16
C SER A 205 -2.11 -13.79 9.33
N TRP A 206 -2.65 -12.76 9.98
CA TRP A 206 -1.99 -11.45 10.06
C TRP A 206 -0.71 -11.43 10.90
N GLN A 207 -0.63 -12.24 11.97
CA GLN A 207 0.60 -12.32 12.74
C GLN A 207 1.73 -12.92 11.89
N ASN A 208 1.44 -13.99 11.15
CA ASN A 208 2.42 -14.60 10.25
C ASN A 208 2.87 -13.61 9.15
N LEU A 209 1.94 -12.84 8.57
CA LEU A 209 2.29 -11.81 7.58
C LEU A 209 3.17 -10.72 8.19
N ALA A 210 2.87 -10.26 9.42
CA ALA A 210 3.68 -9.27 10.13
C ALA A 210 5.10 -9.80 10.40
N ASP A 211 5.24 -11.06 10.78
CA ASP A 211 6.54 -11.71 11.03
C ASP A 211 7.34 -11.84 9.72
N LEU A 212 6.70 -12.21 8.60
CA LEU A 212 7.33 -12.27 7.28
C LEU A 212 7.81 -10.88 6.82
N TYR A 213 7.01 -9.83 6.99
CA TYR A 213 7.41 -8.46 6.67
C TYR A 213 8.57 -8.00 7.54
N ARG A 214 8.54 -8.33 8.84
CA ARG A 214 9.62 -8.00 9.76
C ARG A 214 10.92 -8.68 9.36
N GLN A 215 10.87 -9.96 9.03
CA GLN A 215 12.04 -10.71 8.56
C GLN A 215 12.58 -10.14 7.25
N ALA A 216 11.71 -9.79 6.29
CA ALA A 216 12.10 -9.16 5.03
C ALA A 216 12.80 -7.81 5.25
N ALA A 217 12.23 -6.94 6.10
CA ALA A 217 12.82 -5.64 6.44
C ALA A 217 14.19 -5.79 7.11
N ILE A 218 14.34 -6.75 8.03
CA ILE A 218 15.62 -7.07 8.68
C ILE A 218 16.64 -7.56 7.66
N SER A 219 16.25 -8.48 6.77
CA SER A 219 17.14 -9.03 5.75
C SER A 219 17.66 -7.96 4.79
N LEU A 220 16.79 -7.06 4.33
CA LEU A 220 17.20 -5.93 3.49
C LEU A 220 18.12 -4.99 4.26
N GLY A 221 17.77 -4.63 5.50
CA GLY A 221 18.54 -3.72 6.33
C GLY A 221 19.95 -4.25 6.62
N GLN A 222 20.10 -5.54 6.90
CA GLN A 222 21.38 -6.20 7.10
C GLN A 222 22.25 -6.19 5.83
N CYS A 223 21.62 -6.17 4.64
CA CYS A 223 22.29 -5.99 3.37
C CYS A 223 22.56 -4.51 3.02
N GLY A 224 22.22 -3.57 3.90
CA GLY A 224 22.42 -2.13 3.69
C GLY A 224 21.37 -1.48 2.78
N PHE A 225 20.20 -2.11 2.60
CA PHE A 225 19.08 -1.58 1.82
C PHE A 225 17.81 -1.46 2.68
N ALA A 226 16.90 -0.60 2.23
CA ALA A 226 15.53 -0.57 2.73
C ALA A 226 14.60 -0.29 1.55
N ASP A 227 13.36 -0.77 1.64
CA ASP A 227 12.32 -0.52 0.65
C ASP A 227 10.94 -0.47 1.32
N ASP A 228 9.93 -0.08 0.57
CA ASP A 228 8.57 -0.01 1.08
C ASP A 228 7.89 -1.40 1.17
N ASP A 229 6.65 -1.42 1.62
CA ASP A 229 5.85 -2.64 1.79
C ASP A 229 5.66 -3.45 0.51
N GLN A 230 5.79 -2.86 -0.66
CA GLN A 230 5.61 -3.55 -1.94
C GLN A 230 6.71 -4.59 -2.17
N THR A 231 7.97 -4.24 -1.91
CA THR A 231 9.08 -5.20 -1.96
C THR A 231 9.02 -6.21 -0.81
N LEU A 232 8.63 -5.76 0.40
CA LEU A 232 8.45 -6.68 1.53
C LEU A 232 7.37 -7.73 1.24
N ALA A 233 6.28 -7.36 0.55
CA ALA A 233 5.24 -8.29 0.12
C ALA A 233 5.75 -9.33 -0.88
N VAL A 234 6.60 -8.95 -1.84
CA VAL A 234 7.26 -9.90 -2.76
C VAL A 234 8.14 -10.89 -1.99
N MET A 235 8.91 -10.39 -1.02
CA MET A 235 9.77 -11.25 -0.20
C MET A 235 8.95 -12.22 0.66
N ALA A 236 7.86 -11.75 1.28
CA ALA A 236 6.94 -12.57 2.05
C ALA A 236 6.26 -13.65 1.19
N TYR A 237 5.78 -13.27 0.00
CA TYR A 237 5.22 -14.21 -0.98
C TYR A 237 6.22 -15.29 -1.36
N ARG A 238 7.46 -14.94 -1.69
CA ARG A 238 8.50 -15.92 -2.06
C ARG A 238 8.92 -16.83 -0.92
N ALA A 239 8.85 -16.35 0.32
CA ALA A 239 9.17 -17.17 1.48
C ALA A 239 8.12 -18.26 1.75
N ASN A 240 6.85 -18.00 1.42
CA ASN A 240 5.75 -18.92 1.72
C ASN A 240 4.57 -18.74 0.73
N PRO A 241 4.74 -19.06 -0.55
CA PRO A 241 3.77 -18.72 -1.61
C PRO A 241 2.40 -19.39 -1.42
N GLU A 242 2.34 -20.55 -0.76
CA GLU A 242 1.12 -21.34 -0.58
C GLU A 242 0.08 -20.67 0.33
N ILE A 243 0.47 -19.74 1.20
CA ILE A 243 -0.47 -19.03 2.05
C ILE A 243 -1.10 -17.82 1.36
N PHE A 244 -0.64 -17.47 0.16
CA PHE A 244 -1.12 -16.31 -0.60
C PHE A 244 -2.05 -16.70 -1.74
N GLU A 245 -2.98 -15.80 -2.04
CA GLU A 245 -3.74 -15.77 -3.27
C GLU A 245 -3.46 -14.44 -3.99
N VAL A 246 -2.94 -14.54 -5.22
CA VAL A 246 -2.50 -13.39 -6.01
C VAL A 246 -3.58 -12.99 -6.99
N HIS A 247 -4.00 -11.72 -6.93
CA HIS A 247 -4.97 -11.12 -7.83
C HIS A 247 -4.28 -10.10 -8.75
N TYR A 248 -4.36 -10.30 -10.06
CA TYR A 248 -3.75 -9.36 -11.01
C TYR A 248 -4.71 -8.19 -11.27
N ILE A 249 -4.21 -6.97 -11.12
CA ILE A 249 -4.95 -5.72 -11.28
C ILE A 249 -4.25 -4.80 -12.28
N ASP A 250 -5.01 -3.98 -12.97
CA ASP A 250 -4.53 -3.06 -14.00
C ASP A 250 -4.11 -1.68 -13.46
N ASN A 251 -4.36 -1.41 -12.18
CA ASN A 251 -3.90 -0.20 -11.52
C ASN A 251 -3.79 -0.39 -9.98
N MET A 252 -2.96 0.43 -9.33
CA MET A 252 -2.58 0.32 -7.92
C MET A 252 -3.75 0.36 -6.93
N TYR A 253 -4.92 0.86 -7.31
CA TYR A 253 -6.11 0.98 -6.45
C TYR A 253 -7.27 0.08 -6.89
N GLY A 254 -7.07 -0.80 -7.88
CA GLY A 254 -8.11 -1.70 -8.41
C GLY A 254 -8.50 -2.85 -7.48
N ALA A 255 -7.93 -2.93 -6.30
CA ALA A 255 -8.06 -4.08 -5.39
C ALA A 255 -9.49 -4.31 -4.85
N LEU A 256 -10.34 -3.27 -4.76
CA LEU A 256 -11.70 -3.44 -4.23
C LEU A 256 -12.64 -4.18 -5.16
N ASP A 257 -12.26 -4.41 -6.42
CA ASP A 257 -13.03 -5.22 -7.37
C ASP A 257 -13.14 -6.71 -6.92
N ILE A 258 -12.36 -7.13 -5.94
CA ILE A 258 -12.45 -8.47 -5.34
C ILE A 258 -13.76 -8.70 -4.57
N PHE A 259 -14.32 -7.64 -3.99
CA PHE A 259 -15.54 -7.75 -3.19
C PHE A 259 -16.76 -7.93 -4.08
N LYS A 260 -17.29 -9.15 -4.16
CA LYS A 260 -18.41 -9.52 -5.03
C LYS A 260 -19.74 -8.89 -4.64
N ASN A 261 -19.88 -8.50 -3.37
CA ASN A 261 -21.12 -7.93 -2.84
C ASN A 261 -21.27 -6.43 -3.13
N ILE A 262 -20.29 -5.79 -3.78
CA ILE A 262 -20.33 -4.37 -4.13
C ILE A 262 -20.02 -4.19 -5.63
N LYS A 263 -20.44 -3.04 -6.16
CA LYS A 263 -20.08 -2.62 -7.51
C LYS A 263 -19.70 -1.16 -7.48
N LEU A 264 -18.42 -0.89 -7.68
CA LEU A 264 -17.87 0.45 -7.74
C LEU A 264 -17.62 0.85 -9.19
N THR A 265 -18.01 2.05 -9.57
CA THR A 265 -17.62 2.65 -10.85
C THR A 265 -16.12 2.89 -10.88
N LYS A 266 -15.43 2.42 -11.92
CA LYS A 266 -13.98 2.55 -12.05
C LYS A 266 -13.59 3.35 -13.28
N ILE A 267 -12.61 4.25 -13.11
CA ILE A 267 -12.01 4.98 -14.23
C ILE A 267 -11.09 4.03 -14.99
N GLU A 268 -11.34 3.82 -16.27
CA GLU A 268 -10.45 3.04 -17.12
C GLU A 268 -9.06 3.67 -17.22
N THR A 269 -8.04 2.82 -17.14
CA THR A 269 -6.66 3.26 -17.34
C THR A 269 -6.48 3.73 -18.78
N LYS A 270 -6.13 5.00 -18.95
CA LYS A 270 -5.95 5.63 -20.28
C LYS A 270 -4.91 4.87 -21.10
N GLU A 271 -5.19 4.64 -22.38
CA GLU A 271 -4.31 3.89 -23.30
C GLU A 271 -2.85 4.31 -23.23
N TYR A 272 -2.56 5.61 -23.23
CA TYR A 272 -1.17 6.09 -23.15
C TYR A 272 -0.44 5.68 -21.87
N LYS A 273 -1.17 5.51 -20.74
CA LYS A 273 -0.58 4.99 -19.49
C LYS A 273 -0.26 3.50 -19.63
N LYS A 274 -1.16 2.70 -20.22
CA LYS A 274 -0.93 1.27 -20.49
C LYS A 274 0.29 1.09 -21.39
N VAL A 275 0.39 1.86 -22.47
CA VAL A 275 1.56 1.83 -23.39
C VAL A 275 2.85 2.23 -22.67
N ARG A 276 2.81 3.24 -21.79
CA ARG A 276 3.97 3.64 -20.99
C ARG A 276 4.44 2.50 -20.07
N MET A 277 3.52 1.86 -19.35
CA MET A 277 3.85 0.76 -18.44
C MET A 277 4.48 -0.40 -19.21
N GLN A 278 3.91 -0.77 -20.38
CA GLN A 278 4.47 -1.81 -21.23
C GLN A 278 5.85 -1.44 -21.78
N ALA A 279 6.06 -0.19 -22.19
CA ALA A 279 7.37 0.28 -22.61
C ALA A 279 8.41 0.19 -21.50
N GLN A 280 8.04 0.57 -20.28
CA GLN A 280 8.91 0.45 -19.11
C GLN A 280 9.23 -1.03 -18.79
N LYS A 281 8.25 -1.92 -18.85
CA LYS A 281 8.46 -3.37 -18.67
C LYS A 281 9.49 -3.90 -19.67
N LEU A 282 9.31 -3.64 -20.96
CA LEU A 282 10.24 -4.09 -22.02
C LEU A 282 11.65 -3.52 -21.83
N LEU A 283 11.77 -2.21 -21.53
CA LEU A 283 13.08 -1.56 -21.40
C LEU A 283 13.86 -2.04 -20.18
N TYR A 284 13.19 -2.25 -19.05
CA TYR A 284 13.88 -2.38 -17.77
C TYR A 284 13.82 -3.77 -17.17
N LYS A 285 12.72 -4.50 -17.38
CA LYS A 285 12.56 -5.87 -16.90
C LYS A 285 13.03 -6.87 -17.94
N GLU A 286 12.49 -6.79 -19.15
CA GLU A 286 12.74 -7.77 -20.20
C GLU A 286 13.98 -7.44 -21.06
N LYS A 287 14.55 -6.24 -20.88
CA LYS A 287 15.74 -5.75 -21.64
C LYS A 287 15.55 -5.78 -23.17
N GLN A 288 14.32 -5.73 -23.63
CA GLN A 288 13.93 -5.65 -25.04
C GLN A 288 13.96 -4.19 -25.51
N TYR A 289 15.16 -3.63 -25.65
CA TYR A 289 15.38 -2.20 -25.85
C TYR A 289 14.71 -1.63 -27.10
N ILE A 290 14.77 -2.35 -28.23
CA ILE A 290 14.20 -1.87 -29.51
C ILE A 290 12.68 -1.72 -29.39
N GLU A 291 11.99 -2.75 -28.92
CA GLU A 291 10.54 -2.74 -28.76
C GLU A 291 10.08 -1.76 -27.66
N GLY A 292 10.82 -1.71 -26.57
CA GLY A 292 10.56 -0.75 -25.49
C GLY A 292 10.70 0.71 -25.95
N ILE A 293 11.70 1.03 -26.79
CA ILE A 293 11.87 2.36 -27.38
C ILE A 293 10.72 2.68 -28.36
N LYS A 294 10.30 1.75 -29.21
CA LYS A 294 9.15 1.93 -30.11
C LYS A 294 7.88 2.28 -29.34
N LEU A 295 7.60 1.51 -28.26
CA LEU A 295 6.42 1.79 -27.42
C LEU A 295 6.55 3.11 -26.65
N PHE A 296 7.75 3.51 -26.25
CA PHE A 296 7.97 4.79 -25.60
C PHE A 296 7.64 5.97 -26.57
N PHE A 297 8.02 5.88 -27.82
CA PHE A 297 7.61 6.87 -28.83
C PHE A 297 6.10 6.85 -29.08
N LYS A 298 5.46 5.66 -29.14
CA LYS A 298 3.99 5.56 -29.21
C LYS A 298 3.32 6.24 -28.02
N TYR A 299 3.85 6.05 -26.79
CA TYR A 299 3.37 6.75 -25.60
C TYR A 299 3.46 8.28 -25.74
N LEU A 300 4.60 8.81 -26.20
CA LEU A 300 4.77 10.25 -26.41
C LEU A 300 3.76 10.80 -27.42
N TRP A 301 3.57 10.10 -28.53
CA TRP A 301 2.60 10.47 -29.57
C TRP A 301 1.16 10.48 -29.02
N LEU A 302 0.71 9.44 -28.35
CA LEU A 302 -0.62 9.36 -27.72
C LEU A 302 -0.82 10.44 -26.65
N LYS A 303 0.23 10.82 -25.93
CA LYS A 303 0.19 11.90 -24.95
C LYS A 303 0.03 13.28 -25.57
N LEU A 304 0.67 13.51 -26.73
CA LEU A 304 0.57 14.77 -27.48
C LEU A 304 -0.81 14.98 -28.12
N GLN A 305 -1.47 13.90 -28.56
CA GLN A 305 -2.82 14.00 -29.13
C GLN A 305 -3.90 14.38 -28.10
N LYS A 306 -3.59 14.40 -26.80
CA LYS A 306 -4.53 14.74 -25.71
C LYS A 306 -4.36 16.15 -25.17
N LYS A 307 -3.52 16.97 -25.80
CA LYS A 307 -3.50 18.43 -25.59
C LYS A 307 -4.40 19.11 -26.61
#